data_0a6b9dedb0e479a109c753e1c6096139
#
_entry.id   0a6b9dedb0e479a109c753e1c6096139
#
_cell.length_a   1.000
_cell.length_b   1.000
_cell.length_c   1.000
_cell.angle_alpha   90.00
_cell.angle_beta   90.00
_cell.angle_gamma   90.00
#
_symmetry.space_group_name_H-M   'P 1'
#
loop_
_entity.id
_entity.type
_entity.pdbx_description
1 polymer ?
#
loop_
_entity_poly.entity_id
_entity_poly.type
_entity_poly.pdbx_seq_one_letter_code
_entity_poly.pdbx_strand_id
1 'polypeptide(L)'
;MRAPPWNQALAILALSAVALAAGATRVQAETLTVFAAGTLGKTFTEAARSFEKDHPGVTVQPQFGGSVKMVKQVTQLHMPADVVAVADYSVIPKYMYAQPGQAAAADWSIGFLRNAITFVYTPKSKDASKIDARNWYKILSEPGVQIGRSNPDTDPSGYQTLQMLDLASSYYHDPQLAQKVLANAPKTNIRDTETDLISALQLGQIDYLAIYRSDALQHHLRYIQLPPQINLSDPKFAASYAKAVAHTANGSLPGKPIVYALTIPKGAPHPKLAAEFIAYLLGPKGQALIEKNGFAPVRPAYVQHAGKMPQALRKLTVPWPGQ
;
A
#
# COMPACT_ATOMS: atom_id res chain seq x y z
N MET A 1 70.06 -51.98 -36.28
CA MET A 1 68.64 -52.16 -36.07
C MET A 1 68.02 -50.78 -35.72
N ARG A 2 67.24 -50.21 -36.64
CA ARG A 2 66.66 -48.89 -36.48
C ARG A 2 65.28 -49.02 -35.80
N ALA A 3 65.00 -48.27 -34.71
CA ALA A 3 63.70 -48.17 -34.10
C ALA A 3 62.76 -47.19 -34.91
N PRO A 4 61.49 -47.48 -35.03
CA PRO A 4 60.59 -46.66 -35.80
C PRO A 4 60.05 -45.40 -35.00
N PRO A 5 59.63 -44.33 -35.75
CA PRO A 5 59.19 -43.04 -35.17
C PRO A 5 57.73 -43.06 -34.92
N TRP A 6 57.28 -43.20 -33.67
CA TRP A 6 55.84 -43.18 -33.29
C TRP A 6 55.52 -42.18 -32.15
N ASN A 7 56.16 -41.05 -32.06
CA ASN A 7 55.93 -40.12 -30.96
C ASN A 7 55.74 -38.65 -31.38
N GLN A 8 54.99 -38.37 -32.48
CA GLN A 8 54.68 -36.96 -32.85
C GLN A 8 53.24 -36.71 -33.17
N ALA A 9 52.30 -37.61 -32.87
CA ALA A 9 50.87 -37.40 -33.24
C ALA A 9 49.91 -37.17 -32.06
N LEU A 10 50.38 -37.04 -30.81
CA LEU A 10 49.55 -36.91 -29.62
C LEU A 10 49.61 -35.55 -28.90
N ALA A 11 50.28 -34.54 -29.46
CA ALA A 11 50.48 -33.25 -28.82
C ALA A 11 49.56 -32.11 -29.35
N ILE A 12 48.66 -32.34 -30.31
CA ILE A 12 47.85 -31.25 -30.93
C ILE A 12 46.37 -31.31 -30.57
N LEU A 13 45.89 -32.28 -29.79
CA LEU A 13 44.47 -32.41 -29.43
C LEU A 13 44.12 -31.92 -28.00
N ALA A 14 45.06 -31.38 -27.25
CA ALA A 14 44.85 -30.92 -25.86
C ALA A 14 44.67 -29.40 -25.66
N LEU A 15 44.73 -28.59 -26.74
CA LEU A 15 44.63 -27.11 -26.63
C LEU A 15 43.29 -26.49 -27.07
N SER A 16 42.30 -27.28 -27.49
CA SER A 16 41.02 -26.74 -27.98
C SER A 16 39.84 -26.83 -26.98
N ALA A 17 40.06 -27.30 -25.76
CA ALA A 17 38.97 -27.53 -24.79
C ALA A 17 38.90 -26.48 -23.64
N VAL A 18 39.73 -25.43 -23.65
CA VAL A 18 39.77 -24.44 -22.53
C VAL A 18 39.10 -23.10 -22.86
N ALA A 19 38.57 -22.89 -24.05
CA ALA A 19 38.08 -21.56 -24.46
C ALA A 19 36.54 -21.36 -24.44
N LEU A 20 35.74 -22.28 -23.87
CA LEU A 20 34.25 -22.12 -23.79
C LEU A 20 33.70 -22.04 -22.36
N ALA A 21 34.51 -21.79 -21.36
CA ALA A 21 34.06 -21.61 -19.96
C ALA A 21 34.08 -20.15 -19.49
N ALA A 22 34.13 -19.19 -20.41
CA ALA A 22 34.15 -17.76 -20.05
C ALA A 22 32.87 -17.08 -20.52
N GLY A 23 31.86 -17.00 -19.66
CA GLY A 23 30.71 -16.14 -19.98
C GLY A 23 29.40 -16.44 -19.26
N ALA A 24 29.32 -17.40 -18.38
CA ALA A 24 28.19 -17.45 -17.47
C ALA A 24 28.42 -16.40 -16.37
N THR A 25 28.09 -15.13 -16.65
CA THR A 25 27.86 -14.15 -15.58
C THR A 25 26.82 -14.79 -14.66
N ARG A 26 27.24 -15.25 -13.49
CA ARG A 26 26.31 -15.59 -12.41
C ARG A 26 25.49 -14.33 -12.18
N VAL A 27 24.25 -14.30 -12.68
CA VAL A 27 23.27 -13.33 -12.24
C VAL A 27 23.13 -13.61 -10.75
N GLN A 28 23.73 -12.74 -9.94
CA GLN A 28 23.59 -12.84 -8.48
C GLN A 28 22.12 -12.62 -8.21
N ALA A 29 21.46 -13.57 -7.57
CA ALA A 29 20.06 -13.45 -7.20
C ALA A 29 19.93 -12.27 -6.23
N GLU A 30 19.23 -11.21 -6.63
CA GLU A 30 18.94 -10.05 -5.78
C GLU A 30 17.51 -10.14 -5.24
N THR A 31 17.36 -9.93 -3.94
CA THR A 31 16.02 -9.93 -3.29
C THR A 31 15.63 -8.53 -2.91
N LEU A 32 14.58 -8.01 -3.55
CA LEU A 32 13.98 -6.71 -3.25
C LEU A 32 12.91 -6.88 -2.16
N THR A 33 13.17 -6.39 -0.96
CA THR A 33 12.21 -6.43 0.15
C THR A 33 11.32 -5.20 0.15
N VAL A 34 9.99 -5.42 0.10
CA VAL A 34 8.98 -4.36 0.06
C VAL A 34 8.08 -4.45 1.27
N PHE A 35 8.03 -3.41 2.11
CA PHE A 35 7.05 -3.28 3.19
C PHE A 35 5.89 -2.41 2.73
N ALA A 36 4.68 -2.96 2.71
CA ALA A 36 3.54 -2.28 2.12
C ALA A 36 2.27 -2.38 2.96
N ALA A 37 1.37 -1.41 2.79
CA ALA A 37 0.02 -1.44 3.33
C ALA A 37 -0.72 -2.71 2.86
N GLY A 38 -1.54 -3.32 3.74
CA GLY A 38 -2.29 -4.55 3.47
C GLY A 38 -3.13 -4.47 2.19
N THR A 39 -3.81 -3.35 2.00
CA THR A 39 -4.65 -3.08 0.82
C THR A 39 -3.87 -3.03 -0.52
N LEU A 40 -2.53 -2.93 -0.50
CA LEU A 40 -1.68 -3.05 -1.69
C LEU A 40 -1.36 -4.51 -2.05
N GLY A 41 -1.79 -5.49 -1.25
CA GLY A 41 -1.37 -6.88 -1.33
C GLY A 41 -1.49 -7.48 -2.72
N LYS A 42 -2.67 -7.43 -3.33
CA LYS A 42 -2.91 -7.97 -4.68
C LYS A 42 -2.10 -7.21 -5.74
N THR A 43 -2.16 -5.87 -5.70
CA THR A 43 -1.49 -5.02 -6.69
C THR A 43 0.02 -5.22 -6.68
N PHE A 44 0.65 -5.23 -5.49
CA PHE A 44 2.09 -5.38 -5.36
C PHE A 44 2.56 -6.82 -5.63
N THR A 45 1.75 -7.83 -5.32
CA THR A 45 2.04 -9.22 -5.72
C THR A 45 2.00 -9.39 -7.24
N GLU A 46 1.02 -8.81 -7.92
CA GLU A 46 0.95 -8.82 -9.39
C GLU A 46 2.12 -8.02 -10.01
N ALA A 47 2.44 -6.86 -9.42
CA ALA A 47 3.56 -6.02 -9.86
C ALA A 47 4.91 -6.72 -9.68
N ALA A 48 5.13 -7.39 -8.54
CA ALA A 48 6.33 -8.19 -8.26
C ALA A 48 6.55 -9.26 -9.34
N ARG A 49 5.53 -10.08 -9.58
CA ARG A 49 5.60 -11.15 -10.61
C ARG A 49 5.86 -10.60 -12.02
N SER A 50 5.31 -9.43 -12.35
CA SER A 50 5.53 -8.82 -13.66
C SER A 50 6.91 -8.17 -13.77
N PHE A 51 7.41 -7.57 -12.70
CA PHE A 51 8.74 -6.99 -12.63
C PHE A 51 9.84 -8.07 -12.73
N GLU A 52 9.69 -9.18 -12.01
CA GLU A 52 10.60 -10.32 -12.04
C GLU A 52 10.77 -10.93 -13.44
N LYS A 53 9.69 -10.95 -14.25
CA LYS A 53 9.77 -11.40 -15.66
C LYS A 53 10.67 -10.52 -16.51
N ASP A 54 10.68 -9.22 -16.25
CA ASP A 54 11.50 -8.25 -16.97
C ASP A 54 12.93 -8.16 -16.40
N HIS A 55 13.18 -8.73 -15.19
CA HIS A 55 14.45 -8.68 -14.46
C HIS A 55 14.90 -10.09 -14.01
N PRO A 56 15.42 -10.91 -14.92
CA PRO A 56 15.90 -12.27 -14.58
C PRO A 56 16.92 -12.25 -13.45
N GLY A 57 16.74 -13.09 -12.43
CA GLY A 57 17.60 -13.16 -11.24
C GLY A 57 17.17 -12.26 -10.09
N VAL A 58 16.13 -11.42 -10.27
CA VAL A 58 15.50 -10.63 -9.19
C VAL A 58 14.32 -11.39 -8.60
N THR A 59 14.20 -11.36 -7.28
CA THR A 59 13.00 -11.80 -6.55
C THR A 59 12.46 -10.62 -5.75
N VAL A 60 11.18 -10.29 -5.88
CA VAL A 60 10.53 -9.25 -5.08
C VAL A 60 9.74 -9.90 -3.95
N GLN A 61 10.06 -9.57 -2.71
CA GLN A 61 9.41 -10.13 -1.51
C GLN A 61 8.58 -9.05 -0.80
N PRO A 62 7.29 -8.90 -1.12
CA PRO A 62 6.43 -7.98 -0.41
C PRO A 62 5.96 -8.56 0.92
N GLN A 63 5.97 -7.73 1.96
CA GLN A 63 5.37 -7.98 3.28
C GLN A 63 4.27 -6.95 3.51
N PHE A 64 3.11 -7.41 4.00
CA PHE A 64 1.92 -6.58 4.12
C PHE A 64 1.46 -6.42 5.56
N GLY A 65 0.91 -5.24 5.89
CA GLY A 65 0.36 -4.94 7.21
C GLY A 65 -0.14 -3.51 7.30
N GLY A 66 -0.60 -3.09 8.49
CA GLY A 66 -0.97 -1.69 8.72
C GLY A 66 0.21 -0.75 8.47
N SER A 67 -0.01 0.35 7.75
CA SER A 67 1.07 1.24 7.29
C SER A 67 1.95 1.78 8.41
N VAL A 68 1.37 2.15 9.55
CA VAL A 68 2.12 2.64 10.71
C VAL A 68 3.00 1.51 11.28
N LYS A 69 2.48 0.28 11.34
CA LYS A 69 3.22 -0.91 11.78
C LYS A 69 4.39 -1.19 10.84
N MET A 70 4.17 -1.17 9.52
CA MET A 70 5.23 -1.40 8.52
C MET A 70 6.37 -0.38 8.64
N VAL A 71 6.03 0.90 8.79
CA VAL A 71 7.03 1.96 8.99
C VAL A 71 7.81 1.78 10.29
N LYS A 72 7.13 1.42 11.39
CA LYS A 72 7.79 1.17 12.69
C LYS A 72 8.75 -0.03 12.64
N GLN A 73 8.50 -1.04 11.83
CA GLN A 73 9.47 -2.13 11.62
C GLN A 73 10.80 -1.60 11.07
N VAL A 74 10.77 -0.63 10.15
CA VAL A 74 12.00 0.01 9.63
C VAL A 74 12.62 0.96 10.65
N THR A 75 11.82 1.84 11.27
CA THR A 75 12.34 2.94 12.09
C THR A 75 12.68 2.54 13.53
N GLN A 76 11.98 1.56 14.10
CA GLN A 76 12.15 1.14 15.50
C GLN A 76 12.81 -0.23 15.62
N LEU A 77 12.47 -1.18 14.74
CA LEU A 77 13.05 -2.52 14.75
C LEU A 77 14.23 -2.68 13.80
N HIS A 78 14.57 -1.62 13.04
CA HIS A 78 15.68 -1.59 12.09
C HIS A 78 15.66 -2.73 11.07
N MET A 79 14.46 -3.21 10.71
CA MET A 79 14.32 -4.24 9.69
C MET A 79 14.68 -3.67 8.31
N PRO A 80 15.52 -4.36 7.54
CA PRO A 80 15.90 -3.90 6.21
C PRO A 80 14.69 -3.94 5.27
N ALA A 81 14.50 -2.87 4.53
CA ALA A 81 13.51 -2.76 3.46
C ALA A 81 14.06 -1.92 2.32
N ASP A 82 13.77 -2.33 1.09
CA ASP A 82 14.16 -1.59 -0.11
C ASP A 82 13.11 -0.55 -0.50
N VAL A 83 11.83 -0.89 -0.32
CA VAL A 83 10.71 0.01 -0.56
C VAL A 83 9.74 -0.04 0.61
N VAL A 84 9.26 1.13 1.02
CA VAL A 84 8.14 1.25 1.95
C VAL A 84 6.98 1.94 1.23
N ALA A 85 5.78 1.32 1.26
CA ALA A 85 4.57 1.84 0.63
C ALA A 85 3.40 1.88 1.63
N VAL A 86 2.78 3.03 1.80
CA VAL A 86 1.79 3.31 2.85
C VAL A 86 0.46 3.80 2.26
N ALA A 87 -0.63 3.54 2.97
CA ALA A 87 -1.99 3.94 2.57
C ALA A 87 -2.35 5.39 2.92
N ASP A 88 -1.46 6.12 3.58
CA ASP A 88 -1.56 7.55 3.84
C ASP A 88 -0.20 8.22 3.68
N TYR A 89 -0.10 9.17 2.77
CA TYR A 89 1.12 9.89 2.43
C TYR A 89 1.80 10.61 3.61
N SER A 90 1.06 10.96 4.67
CA SER A 90 1.63 11.63 5.85
C SER A 90 2.35 10.70 6.81
N VAL A 91 2.20 9.38 6.65
CA VAL A 91 2.88 8.39 7.51
C VAL A 91 4.40 8.45 7.30
N ILE A 92 4.85 8.58 6.04
CA ILE A 92 6.29 8.68 5.75
C ILE A 92 6.90 9.93 6.39
N PRO A 93 6.42 11.17 6.14
CA PRO A 93 6.95 12.35 6.80
C PRO A 93 6.92 12.28 8.33
N LYS A 94 5.81 11.77 8.89
CA LYS A 94 5.61 11.71 10.35
C LYS A 94 6.60 10.79 11.05
N TYR A 95 6.93 9.65 10.46
CA TYR A 95 7.69 8.59 11.14
C TYR A 95 9.06 8.31 10.53
N MET A 96 9.33 8.75 9.29
CA MET A 96 10.58 8.44 8.60
C MET A 96 11.46 9.65 8.30
N TYR A 97 10.89 10.88 8.24
CA TYR A 97 11.71 12.09 8.10
C TYR A 97 12.38 12.46 9.42
N ALA A 98 13.40 13.33 9.36
CA ALA A 98 14.09 13.81 10.54
C ALA A 98 13.12 14.42 11.56
N GLN A 99 13.23 14.02 12.81
CA GLN A 99 12.50 14.57 13.95
C GLN A 99 13.53 15.02 15.01
N PRO A 100 13.16 15.91 15.94
CA PRO A 100 14.04 16.26 17.06
C PRO A 100 14.52 15.00 17.79
N GLY A 101 15.84 14.76 17.84
CA GLY A 101 16.45 13.60 18.48
C GLY A 101 16.40 12.29 17.68
N GLN A 102 15.81 12.27 16.48
CA GLN A 102 15.73 11.07 15.64
C GLN A 102 16.27 11.34 14.24
N ALA A 103 17.23 10.52 13.81
CA ALA A 103 17.74 10.57 12.44
C ALA A 103 16.67 10.17 11.42
N ALA A 104 16.71 10.79 10.23
CA ALA A 104 15.80 10.44 9.16
C ALA A 104 16.06 9.03 8.63
N ALA A 105 15.01 8.21 8.53
CA ALA A 105 15.01 6.93 7.83
C ALA A 105 14.63 7.08 6.34
N ALA A 106 14.03 8.21 5.93
CA ALA A 106 13.78 8.59 4.55
C ALA A 106 13.86 10.12 4.41
N ASP A 107 14.13 10.61 3.20
CA ASP A 107 14.23 12.05 2.92
C ASP A 107 13.18 12.57 1.93
N TRP A 108 12.44 11.69 1.28
CA TRP A 108 11.46 12.01 0.24
C TRP A 108 10.35 10.96 0.20
N SER A 109 9.23 11.29 -0.42
CA SER A 109 8.16 10.34 -0.72
C SER A 109 7.43 10.69 -2.01
N ILE A 110 6.84 9.68 -2.65
CA ILE A 110 6.04 9.83 -3.88
C ILE A 110 4.61 9.38 -3.59
N GLY A 111 3.64 10.28 -3.76
CA GLY A 111 2.22 9.96 -3.80
C GLY A 111 1.83 9.45 -5.19
N PHE A 112 1.37 8.20 -5.29
CA PHE A 112 1.28 7.50 -6.58
C PHE A 112 -0.12 6.98 -6.95
N LEU A 113 -1.01 6.81 -5.97
CA LEU A 113 -2.40 6.41 -6.20
C LEU A 113 -3.35 6.98 -5.15
N ARG A 114 -4.65 6.98 -5.47
CA ARG A 114 -5.74 7.42 -4.61
C ARG A 114 -6.75 6.31 -4.37
N ASN A 115 -7.50 6.44 -3.28
CA ASN A 115 -8.55 5.50 -2.91
C ASN A 115 -9.75 6.24 -2.30
N ALA A 116 -10.75 5.51 -1.87
CA ALA A 116 -11.91 5.97 -1.11
C ALA A 116 -12.20 5.01 0.03
N ILE A 117 -12.60 5.51 1.19
CA ILE A 117 -13.13 4.69 2.28
C ILE A 117 -14.61 4.38 2.03
N THR A 118 -15.03 3.15 2.38
CA THR A 118 -16.42 2.72 2.24
C THR A 118 -16.75 1.63 3.26
N PHE A 119 -17.98 1.14 3.26
CA PHE A 119 -18.39 -0.10 3.90
C PHE A 119 -18.70 -1.15 2.85
N VAL A 120 -18.19 -2.36 3.05
CA VAL A 120 -18.54 -3.54 2.25
C VAL A 120 -19.47 -4.46 3.02
N TYR A 121 -20.21 -5.27 2.27
CA TYR A 121 -21.18 -6.22 2.80
C TYR A 121 -21.39 -7.41 1.86
N THR A 122 -22.05 -8.45 2.35
CA THR A 122 -22.40 -9.65 1.60
C THR A 122 -23.91 -9.85 1.58
N PRO A 123 -24.45 -10.78 0.79
CA PRO A 123 -25.87 -11.14 0.87
C PRO A 123 -26.31 -11.66 2.25
N LYS A 124 -25.36 -12.10 3.10
CA LYS A 124 -25.63 -12.57 4.48
C LYS A 124 -25.74 -11.43 5.49
N SER A 125 -25.29 -10.24 5.16
CA SER A 125 -25.27 -9.07 6.05
C SER A 125 -26.68 -8.64 6.42
N LYS A 126 -26.89 -8.20 7.64
CA LYS A 126 -28.18 -7.69 8.10
C LYS A 126 -28.65 -6.57 7.17
N ASP A 127 -29.91 -6.65 6.73
CA ASP A 127 -30.53 -5.71 5.80
C ASP A 127 -29.79 -5.48 4.44
N ALA A 128 -29.02 -6.47 3.99
CA ALA A 128 -28.24 -6.42 2.74
C ALA A 128 -29.09 -6.12 1.47
N SER A 129 -30.38 -6.44 1.48
CA SER A 129 -31.31 -6.16 0.37
C SER A 129 -31.88 -4.75 0.39
N LYS A 130 -31.76 -4.04 1.50
CA LYS A 130 -32.35 -2.72 1.70
C LYS A 130 -31.32 -1.59 1.69
N ILE A 131 -30.03 -1.91 1.99
CA ILE A 131 -29.00 -0.90 2.16
C ILE A 131 -28.59 -0.25 0.85
N ASP A 132 -28.51 1.07 0.84
CA ASP A 132 -28.02 1.88 -0.27
C ASP A 132 -27.25 3.13 0.22
N ALA A 133 -26.81 3.97 -0.73
CA ALA A 133 -26.08 5.21 -0.44
C ALA A 133 -26.89 6.26 0.35
N ARG A 134 -28.22 6.13 0.45
CA ARG A 134 -29.11 7.12 1.10
C ARG A 134 -29.52 6.71 2.50
N ASN A 135 -29.39 5.44 2.85
CA ASN A 135 -29.90 4.90 4.12
C ASN A 135 -28.86 4.14 4.96
N TRP A 136 -27.65 3.90 4.43
CA TRP A 136 -26.60 3.12 5.08
C TRP A 136 -26.35 3.54 6.53
N TYR A 137 -26.31 4.83 6.81
CA TYR A 137 -26.04 5.35 8.14
C TYR A 137 -27.15 5.02 9.15
N LYS A 138 -28.40 4.88 8.70
CA LYS A 138 -29.52 4.42 9.53
C LYS A 138 -29.36 2.95 9.86
N ILE A 139 -29.13 2.11 8.83
CA ILE A 139 -28.97 0.65 8.98
C ILE A 139 -27.76 0.31 9.85
N LEU A 140 -26.60 0.95 9.59
CA LEU A 140 -25.40 0.70 10.39
C LEU A 140 -25.51 1.19 11.84
N SER A 141 -26.47 2.06 12.14
CA SER A 141 -26.77 2.53 13.51
C SER A 141 -27.78 1.66 14.25
N GLU A 142 -28.40 0.67 13.59
CA GLU A 142 -29.40 -0.19 14.22
C GLU A 142 -28.75 -1.14 15.24
N PRO A 143 -29.39 -1.36 16.41
CA PRO A 143 -28.88 -2.31 17.41
C PRO A 143 -28.71 -3.72 16.82
N GLY A 144 -27.59 -4.36 17.21
CA GLY A 144 -27.28 -5.74 16.81
C GLY A 144 -26.62 -5.91 15.44
N VAL A 145 -26.42 -4.83 14.66
CA VAL A 145 -25.52 -4.82 13.51
C VAL A 145 -24.09 -5.04 13.98
N GLN A 146 -23.32 -5.88 13.30
CA GLN A 146 -21.93 -6.16 13.62
C GLN A 146 -21.01 -5.52 12.57
N ILE A 147 -20.19 -4.56 13.01
CA ILE A 147 -19.29 -3.81 12.13
C ILE A 147 -17.84 -4.16 12.46
N GLY A 148 -17.06 -4.48 11.43
CA GLY A 148 -15.61 -4.64 11.50
C GLY A 148 -14.88 -3.37 11.02
N ARG A 149 -13.71 -3.11 11.57
CA ARG A 149 -12.79 -2.04 11.11
C ARG A 149 -11.36 -2.32 11.54
N SER A 150 -10.39 -1.66 10.93
CA SER A 150 -9.01 -1.73 11.40
C SER A 150 -8.75 -0.84 12.61
N ASN A 151 -7.62 -1.13 13.29
CA ASN A 151 -7.14 -0.38 14.44
C ASN A 151 -6.59 1.00 13.98
N PRO A 152 -7.13 2.13 14.48
CA PRO A 152 -6.70 3.47 14.08
C PRO A 152 -5.25 3.81 14.51
N ASP A 153 -4.68 3.04 15.46
CA ASP A 153 -3.32 3.28 15.93
C ASP A 153 -2.25 2.62 15.05
N THR A 154 -2.63 1.63 14.25
CA THR A 154 -1.71 0.84 13.43
C THR A 154 -1.96 0.98 11.92
N ASP A 155 -3.16 1.37 11.53
CA ASP A 155 -3.58 1.37 10.13
C ASP A 155 -4.41 2.60 9.73
N PRO A 156 -4.09 3.22 8.56
CA PRO A 156 -4.81 4.37 8.04
C PRO A 156 -6.31 4.17 7.83
N SER A 157 -6.77 2.99 7.37
CA SER A 157 -8.20 2.77 7.16
C SER A 157 -8.99 2.90 8.47
N GLY A 158 -8.36 2.57 9.61
CA GLY A 158 -8.96 2.73 10.93
C GLY A 158 -9.26 4.18 11.27
N TYR A 159 -8.26 5.07 11.22
CA TYR A 159 -8.51 6.49 11.52
C TYR A 159 -9.27 7.22 10.42
N GLN A 160 -9.13 6.82 9.16
CA GLN A 160 -9.92 7.36 8.06
C GLN A 160 -11.40 6.94 8.16
N THR A 161 -11.70 5.76 8.72
CA THR A 161 -13.07 5.37 9.07
C THR A 161 -13.66 6.31 10.14
N LEU A 162 -12.88 6.66 11.18
CA LEU A 162 -13.34 7.63 12.18
C LEU A 162 -13.60 9.01 11.58
N GLN A 163 -12.71 9.50 10.72
CA GLN A 163 -12.84 10.76 9.99
C GLN A 163 -14.07 10.74 9.07
N MET A 164 -14.28 9.65 8.33
CA MET A 164 -15.44 9.49 7.45
C MET A 164 -16.75 9.53 8.24
N LEU A 165 -16.82 8.90 9.41
CA LEU A 165 -18.02 8.91 10.26
C LEU A 165 -18.28 10.30 10.86
N ASP A 166 -17.25 11.06 11.23
CA ASP A 166 -17.38 12.44 11.69
C ASP A 166 -17.89 13.36 10.58
N LEU A 167 -17.33 13.23 9.36
CA LEU A 167 -17.84 13.90 8.16
C LEU A 167 -19.30 13.52 7.85
N ALA A 168 -19.66 12.25 8.02
CA ALA A 168 -21.02 11.78 7.81
C ALA A 168 -21.99 12.36 8.84
N SER A 169 -21.58 12.49 10.11
CA SER A 169 -22.37 13.15 11.15
C SER A 169 -22.74 14.59 10.75
N SER A 170 -21.77 15.33 10.21
CA SER A 170 -21.96 16.68 9.71
C SER A 170 -22.82 16.71 8.43
N TYR A 171 -22.55 15.80 7.49
CA TYR A 171 -23.21 15.74 6.18
C TYR A 171 -24.69 15.37 6.28
N TYR A 172 -25.04 14.42 7.17
CA TYR A 172 -26.43 13.98 7.38
C TYR A 172 -27.15 14.74 8.52
N HIS A 173 -26.50 15.73 9.12
CA HIS A 173 -27.06 16.53 10.23
C HIS A 173 -27.48 15.69 11.44
N ASP A 174 -26.76 14.59 11.74
CA ASP A 174 -26.93 13.76 12.93
C ASP A 174 -25.64 13.74 13.75
N PRO A 175 -25.50 14.58 14.78
CA PRO A 175 -24.29 14.65 15.61
C PRO A 175 -23.95 13.34 16.34
N GLN A 176 -24.92 12.44 16.49
CA GLN A 176 -24.73 11.15 17.16
C GLN A 176 -24.42 10.00 16.18
N LEU A 177 -24.43 10.25 14.85
CA LEU A 177 -24.26 9.20 13.84
C LEU A 177 -22.98 8.41 14.03
N ALA A 178 -21.83 9.07 14.15
CA ALA A 178 -20.56 8.41 14.37
C ALA A 178 -20.58 7.52 15.62
N GLN A 179 -21.11 8.02 16.74
CA GLN A 179 -21.23 7.27 17.99
C GLN A 179 -22.11 6.04 17.83
N LYS A 180 -23.29 6.18 17.19
CA LYS A 180 -24.22 5.07 16.97
C LYS A 180 -23.60 3.96 16.11
N VAL A 181 -22.94 4.32 15.00
CA VAL A 181 -22.26 3.35 14.12
C VAL A 181 -21.09 2.67 14.85
N LEU A 182 -20.27 3.44 15.58
CA LEU A 182 -19.13 2.90 16.33
C LEU A 182 -19.55 2.02 17.51
N ALA A 183 -20.72 2.20 18.09
CA ALA A 183 -21.28 1.31 19.10
C ALA A 183 -21.47 -0.13 18.58
N ASN A 184 -21.70 -0.27 17.28
CA ASN A 184 -21.82 -1.54 16.55
C ASN A 184 -20.46 -2.10 16.06
N ALA A 185 -19.34 -1.42 16.35
CA ALA A 185 -17.98 -1.84 16.02
C ALA A 185 -17.16 -2.15 17.30
N PRO A 186 -17.51 -3.20 18.05
CA PRO A 186 -16.86 -3.53 19.32
C PRO A 186 -15.38 -3.90 19.11
N LYS A 187 -14.58 -3.83 20.19
CA LYS A 187 -13.14 -4.15 20.15
C LYS A 187 -12.85 -5.53 19.57
N THR A 188 -13.75 -6.50 19.77
CA THR A 188 -13.66 -7.85 19.22
C THR A 188 -13.68 -7.90 17.69
N ASN A 189 -14.22 -6.87 17.05
CA ASN A 189 -14.32 -6.72 15.59
C ASN A 189 -13.25 -5.75 15.03
N ILE A 190 -12.17 -5.50 15.78
CA ILE A 190 -11.04 -4.69 15.37
C ILE A 190 -9.83 -5.58 15.13
N ARG A 191 -9.10 -5.37 14.00
CA ARG A 191 -7.84 -6.04 13.65
C ARG A 191 -6.78 -5.01 13.28
N ASP A 192 -5.54 -5.46 13.14
CA ASP A 192 -4.41 -4.61 12.74
C ASP A 192 -4.58 -4.03 11.33
N THR A 193 -5.27 -4.77 10.44
CA THR A 193 -5.67 -4.30 9.11
C THR A 193 -7.12 -4.65 8.83
N GLU A 194 -7.76 -3.90 7.94
CA GLU A 194 -9.13 -4.18 7.48
C GLU A 194 -9.20 -5.49 6.69
N THR A 195 -8.14 -5.84 5.96
CA THR A 195 -8.09 -7.06 5.14
C THR A 195 -8.16 -8.33 6.00
N ASP A 196 -7.72 -8.28 7.25
CA ASP A 196 -7.82 -9.40 8.20
C ASP A 196 -9.27 -9.76 8.56
N LEU A 197 -10.22 -8.87 8.27
CA LEU A 197 -11.65 -9.04 8.57
C LEU A 197 -12.49 -9.51 7.37
N ILE A 198 -11.91 -9.60 6.17
CA ILE A 198 -12.64 -10.00 4.96
C ILE A 198 -13.25 -11.41 5.12
N SER A 199 -12.51 -12.35 5.67
CA SER A 199 -13.01 -13.71 5.90
C SER A 199 -14.17 -13.72 6.92
N ALA A 200 -14.08 -12.92 8.00
CA ALA A 200 -15.16 -12.81 8.97
C ALA A 200 -16.45 -12.26 8.34
N LEU A 201 -16.35 -11.28 7.43
CA LEU A 201 -17.47 -10.76 6.66
C LEU A 201 -18.07 -11.85 5.73
N GLN A 202 -17.23 -12.56 4.99
CA GLN A 202 -17.68 -13.60 4.05
C GLN A 202 -18.36 -14.78 4.76
N LEU A 203 -17.92 -15.10 5.97
CA LEU A 203 -18.53 -16.11 6.83
C LEU A 203 -19.83 -15.61 7.52
N GLY A 204 -20.09 -14.31 7.53
CA GLY A 204 -21.24 -13.69 8.19
C GLY A 204 -21.07 -13.55 9.71
N GLN A 205 -19.82 -13.50 10.19
CA GLN A 205 -19.49 -13.20 11.58
C GLN A 205 -19.61 -11.70 11.89
N ILE A 206 -19.43 -10.87 10.88
CA ILE A 206 -19.73 -9.43 10.88
C ILE A 206 -20.64 -9.13 9.69
N ASP A 207 -21.48 -8.08 9.82
CA ASP A 207 -22.41 -7.66 8.78
C ASP A 207 -21.76 -6.69 7.79
N TYR A 208 -20.99 -5.75 8.30
CA TYR A 208 -20.35 -4.70 7.51
C TYR A 208 -18.90 -4.54 7.91
N LEU A 209 -18.06 -4.17 6.94
CA LEU A 209 -16.65 -3.92 7.17
C LEU A 209 -16.28 -2.58 6.57
N ALA A 210 -15.73 -1.67 7.40
CA ALA A 210 -15.12 -0.44 6.94
C ALA A 210 -13.79 -0.75 6.27
N ILE A 211 -13.66 -0.42 4.98
CA ILE A 211 -12.54 -0.82 4.13
C ILE A 211 -12.40 0.14 2.94
N TYR A 212 -11.33 0.06 2.20
CA TYR A 212 -11.18 0.83 0.98
C TYR A 212 -11.96 0.23 -0.20
N ARG A 213 -12.39 1.12 -1.12
CA ARG A 213 -13.09 0.72 -2.35
C ARG A 213 -12.28 -0.23 -3.22
N SER A 214 -10.96 -0.09 -3.25
CA SER A 214 -10.08 -1.01 -3.99
C SER A 214 -10.25 -2.46 -3.53
N ASP A 215 -10.32 -2.69 -2.23
CA ASP A 215 -10.48 -4.05 -1.66
C ASP A 215 -11.87 -4.60 -1.96
N ALA A 216 -12.90 -3.74 -1.93
CA ALA A 216 -14.25 -4.13 -2.37
C ALA A 216 -14.22 -4.72 -3.80
N LEU A 217 -13.53 -4.04 -4.72
CA LEU A 217 -13.40 -4.47 -6.11
C LEU A 217 -12.52 -5.71 -6.26
N GLN A 218 -11.39 -5.78 -5.54
CA GLN A 218 -10.45 -6.90 -5.58
C GLN A 218 -11.04 -8.21 -5.06
N HIS A 219 -11.93 -8.11 -4.06
CA HIS A 219 -12.59 -9.26 -3.41
C HIS A 219 -14.02 -9.48 -3.89
N HIS A 220 -14.46 -8.77 -4.94
CA HIS A 220 -15.80 -8.86 -5.51
C HIS A 220 -16.94 -8.70 -4.48
N LEU A 221 -16.71 -7.83 -3.48
CA LEU A 221 -17.67 -7.53 -2.43
C LEU A 221 -18.62 -6.40 -2.87
N ARG A 222 -19.87 -6.46 -2.41
CA ARG A 222 -20.79 -5.33 -2.50
C ARG A 222 -20.29 -4.22 -1.60
N TYR A 223 -20.41 -2.97 -2.04
CA TYR A 223 -19.98 -1.82 -1.25
C TYR A 223 -20.99 -0.68 -1.35
N ILE A 224 -20.97 0.20 -0.36
CA ILE A 224 -21.84 1.38 -0.29
C ILE A 224 -21.15 2.51 -1.04
N GLN A 225 -21.82 3.09 -2.03
CA GLN A 225 -21.29 4.22 -2.79
C GLN A 225 -21.45 5.52 -1.98
N LEU A 226 -20.50 5.77 -1.08
CA LEU A 226 -20.51 6.97 -0.23
C LEU A 226 -20.25 8.23 -1.07
N PRO A 227 -20.91 9.37 -0.73
CA PRO A 227 -20.65 10.64 -1.40
C PRO A 227 -19.18 11.08 -1.26
N PRO A 228 -18.61 11.77 -2.27
CA PRO A 228 -17.22 12.23 -2.21
C PRO A 228 -16.95 13.22 -1.07
N GLN A 229 -17.96 13.91 -0.57
CA GLN A 229 -17.87 14.82 0.57
C GLN A 229 -17.43 14.13 1.86
N ILE A 230 -17.64 12.82 1.99
CA ILE A 230 -17.34 12.06 3.22
C ILE A 230 -16.35 10.91 3.02
N ASN A 231 -16.18 10.38 1.80
CA ASN A 231 -15.38 9.17 1.54
C ASN A 231 -13.89 9.42 1.38
N LEU A 232 -13.41 10.65 1.57
CA LEU A 232 -12.01 11.08 1.52
C LEU A 232 -11.32 10.86 0.15
N SER A 233 -12.06 10.73 -0.94
CA SER A 233 -11.47 10.43 -2.26
C SER A 233 -11.10 11.66 -3.08
N ASP A 234 -11.79 12.79 -2.91
CA ASP A 234 -11.69 13.94 -3.81
C ASP A 234 -10.91 15.10 -3.18
N PRO A 235 -9.76 15.50 -3.76
CA PRO A 235 -8.97 16.63 -3.27
C PRO A 235 -9.74 17.96 -3.19
N LYS A 236 -10.82 18.14 -3.95
CA LYS A 236 -11.68 19.33 -3.87
C LYS A 236 -12.27 19.55 -2.48
N PHE A 237 -12.46 18.51 -1.70
CA PHE A 237 -13.00 18.56 -0.35
C PHE A 237 -11.93 18.56 0.74
N ALA A 238 -10.65 18.74 0.42
CA ALA A 238 -9.54 18.68 1.38
C ALA A 238 -9.77 19.59 2.61
N ALA A 239 -10.23 20.84 2.40
CA ALA A 239 -10.53 21.77 3.49
C ALA A 239 -11.72 21.31 4.37
N SER A 240 -12.71 20.61 3.79
CA SER A 240 -13.81 20.02 4.55
C SER A 240 -13.36 18.78 5.31
N TYR A 241 -12.53 17.91 4.68
CA TYR A 241 -11.98 16.73 5.33
C TYR A 241 -11.14 17.10 6.56
N ALA A 242 -10.36 18.19 6.49
CA ALA A 242 -9.51 18.64 7.59
C ALA A 242 -10.26 18.98 8.88
N LYS A 243 -11.59 19.20 8.81
CA LYS A 243 -12.44 19.45 9.99
C LYS A 243 -12.70 18.19 10.80
N ALA A 244 -12.66 17.02 10.18
CA ALA A 244 -12.81 15.74 10.86
C ALA A 244 -11.44 15.29 11.42
N VAL A 245 -11.35 15.14 12.74
CA VAL A 245 -10.09 14.82 13.41
C VAL A 245 -10.22 13.46 14.12
N ALA A 246 -9.42 12.49 13.69
CA ALA A 246 -9.29 11.23 14.40
C ALA A 246 -8.25 11.37 15.53
N HIS A 247 -8.64 10.98 16.76
CA HIS A 247 -7.74 10.91 17.90
C HIS A 247 -7.23 9.47 18.05
N THR A 248 -5.91 9.30 18.03
CA THR A 248 -5.23 8.02 18.10
C THR A 248 -4.15 8.04 19.19
N ALA A 249 -3.61 6.89 19.55
CA ALA A 249 -2.44 6.81 20.43
C ALA A 249 -1.21 7.53 19.85
N ASN A 250 -1.18 7.75 18.53
CA ASN A 250 -0.10 8.44 17.83
C ASN A 250 -0.38 9.95 17.62
N GLY A 251 -1.43 10.49 18.28
CA GLY A 251 -1.85 11.90 18.23
C GLY A 251 -3.09 12.16 17.37
N SER A 252 -3.46 13.42 17.26
CA SER A 252 -4.62 13.88 16.48
C SER A 252 -4.27 13.96 14.99
N LEU A 253 -5.12 13.38 14.15
CA LEU A 253 -4.93 13.28 12.72
C LEU A 253 -6.12 13.96 12.01
N PRO A 254 -5.93 15.15 11.40
CA PRO A 254 -6.96 15.77 10.58
C PRO A 254 -7.19 14.96 9.30
N GLY A 255 -8.45 14.94 8.85
CA GLY A 255 -8.85 14.29 7.61
C GLY A 255 -8.21 14.94 6.39
N LYS A 256 -7.98 14.15 5.36
CA LYS A 256 -7.39 14.57 4.08
C LYS A 256 -7.72 13.57 2.98
N PRO A 257 -7.52 13.94 1.71
CA PRO A 257 -7.68 12.99 0.61
C PRO A 257 -6.81 11.75 0.80
N ILE A 258 -7.35 10.58 0.51
CA ILE A 258 -6.62 9.31 0.58
C ILE A 258 -5.67 9.23 -0.60
N VAL A 259 -4.38 9.42 -0.30
CA VAL A 259 -3.27 9.27 -1.25
C VAL A 259 -2.26 8.30 -0.64
N TYR A 260 -1.94 7.26 -1.38
CA TYR A 260 -0.90 6.31 -1.01
C TYR A 260 0.46 6.86 -1.42
N ALA A 261 1.44 6.65 -0.57
CA ALA A 261 2.79 7.08 -0.86
C ALA A 261 3.80 5.96 -0.67
N LEU A 262 4.95 6.12 -1.33
CA LEU A 262 6.09 5.21 -1.20
C LEU A 262 7.41 5.97 -1.12
N THR A 263 8.43 5.29 -0.61
CA THR A 263 9.81 5.79 -0.53
C THR A 263 10.82 4.65 -0.56
N ILE A 264 12.08 4.99 -0.76
CA ILE A 264 13.23 4.11 -0.52
C ILE A 264 13.83 4.54 0.82
N PRO A 265 13.88 3.67 1.84
CA PRO A 265 14.57 3.97 3.10
C PRO A 265 16.06 4.24 2.87
N LYS A 266 16.70 5.08 3.72
CA LYS A 266 18.14 5.39 3.62
C LYS A 266 19.03 4.15 3.76
N GLY A 267 18.61 3.18 4.54
CA GLY A 267 19.32 1.91 4.74
C GLY A 267 18.89 0.79 3.79
N ALA A 268 18.25 1.13 2.66
CA ALA A 268 17.82 0.12 1.68
C ALA A 268 19.02 -0.69 1.16
N PRO A 269 18.96 -2.03 1.21
CA PRO A 269 20.05 -2.89 0.69
C PRO A 269 20.27 -2.71 -0.82
N HIS A 270 19.21 -2.53 -1.61
CA HIS A 270 19.25 -2.47 -3.07
C HIS A 270 18.59 -1.18 -3.62
N PRO A 271 19.13 0.04 -3.33
CA PRO A 271 18.45 1.31 -3.63
C PRO A 271 18.27 1.57 -5.14
N LYS A 272 19.14 1.03 -6.00
CA LYS A 272 19.00 1.15 -7.46
C LYS A 272 17.85 0.29 -7.97
N LEU A 273 17.81 -0.99 -7.56
CA LEU A 273 16.73 -1.91 -7.92
C LEU A 273 15.38 -1.43 -7.38
N ALA A 274 15.36 -0.85 -6.15
CA ALA A 274 14.18 -0.20 -5.60
C ALA A 274 13.68 0.97 -6.47
N ALA A 275 14.60 1.78 -6.99
CA ALA A 275 14.22 2.88 -7.90
C ALA A 275 13.67 2.35 -9.24
N GLU A 276 14.20 1.25 -9.77
CA GLU A 276 13.68 0.58 -10.97
C GLU A 276 12.28 0.00 -10.73
N PHE A 277 12.05 -0.64 -9.60
CA PHE A 277 10.73 -1.14 -9.22
C PHE A 277 9.71 0.00 -9.05
N ILE A 278 10.09 1.11 -8.42
CA ILE A 278 9.23 2.30 -8.33
C ILE A 278 8.95 2.89 -9.72
N ALA A 279 9.97 3.00 -10.58
CA ALA A 279 9.78 3.47 -11.96
C ALA A 279 8.83 2.54 -12.74
N TYR A 280 8.92 1.22 -12.54
CA TYR A 280 7.97 0.26 -13.09
C TYR A 280 6.54 0.52 -12.61
N LEU A 281 6.33 0.73 -11.29
CA LEU A 281 5.00 1.03 -10.72
C LEU A 281 4.40 2.33 -11.29
N LEU A 282 5.23 3.34 -11.51
CA LEU A 282 4.83 4.64 -12.07
C LEU A 282 4.70 4.62 -13.60
N GLY A 283 5.26 3.62 -14.26
CA GLY A 283 5.21 3.42 -15.71
C GLY A 283 3.91 2.77 -16.20
N PRO A 284 3.72 2.63 -17.52
CA PRO A 284 2.47 2.15 -18.11
C PRO A 284 1.98 0.79 -17.58
N LYS A 285 2.88 -0.19 -17.41
CA LYS A 285 2.55 -1.53 -16.90
C LYS A 285 2.04 -1.47 -15.46
N GLY A 286 2.76 -0.78 -14.57
CA GLY A 286 2.38 -0.63 -13.16
C GLY A 286 1.08 0.16 -13.00
N GLN A 287 0.91 1.23 -13.78
CA GLN A 287 -0.30 2.05 -13.76
C GLN A 287 -1.54 1.26 -14.21
N ALA A 288 -1.41 0.39 -15.22
CA ALA A 288 -2.50 -0.49 -15.64
C ALA A 288 -2.88 -1.51 -14.54
N LEU A 289 -1.90 -2.03 -13.78
CA LEU A 289 -2.16 -2.90 -12.63
C LEU A 289 -2.87 -2.14 -11.49
N ILE A 290 -2.49 -0.90 -11.23
CA ILE A 290 -3.12 -0.03 -10.22
C ILE A 290 -4.60 0.18 -10.58
N GLU A 291 -4.90 0.54 -11.82
CA GLU A 291 -6.29 0.73 -12.31
C GLU A 291 -7.10 -0.57 -12.27
N LYS A 292 -6.54 -1.67 -12.77
CA LYS A 292 -7.15 -3.01 -12.75
C LYS A 292 -7.56 -3.42 -11.33
N ASN A 293 -6.78 -3.05 -10.32
CA ASN A 293 -7.02 -3.37 -8.93
C ASN A 293 -7.87 -2.31 -8.19
N GLY A 294 -8.55 -1.41 -8.90
CA GLY A 294 -9.57 -0.51 -8.37
C GLY A 294 -9.05 0.78 -7.74
N PHE A 295 -7.77 1.06 -7.84
CA PHE A 295 -7.20 2.34 -7.44
C PHE A 295 -7.29 3.40 -8.54
N ALA A 296 -7.24 4.68 -8.15
CA ALA A 296 -7.09 5.78 -9.08
C ALA A 296 -5.63 6.24 -9.11
N PRO A 297 -4.90 6.09 -10.23
CA PRO A 297 -3.51 6.55 -10.30
C PRO A 297 -3.39 8.06 -10.14
N VAL A 298 -2.24 8.52 -9.63
CA VAL A 298 -1.82 9.92 -9.64
C VAL A 298 -0.81 10.10 -10.77
N ARG A 299 -1.20 10.85 -11.81
CA ARG A 299 -0.42 11.05 -13.05
C ARG A 299 -0.31 12.53 -13.38
N PRO A 300 0.92 13.08 -13.43
CA PRO A 300 2.17 12.53 -12.90
C PRO A 300 2.09 12.36 -11.38
N ALA A 301 2.92 11.47 -10.82
CA ALA A 301 2.95 11.21 -9.38
C ALA A 301 3.44 12.44 -8.60
N TYR A 302 2.96 12.64 -7.38
CA TYR A 302 3.35 13.78 -6.55
C TYR A 302 4.59 13.46 -5.72
N VAL A 303 5.57 14.36 -5.64
CA VAL A 303 6.77 14.16 -4.82
C VAL A 303 6.89 15.21 -3.73
N GLN A 304 7.26 14.76 -2.53
CA GLN A 304 7.72 15.58 -1.42
C GLN A 304 9.24 15.49 -1.34
N HIS A 305 9.92 16.66 -1.21
CA HIS A 305 11.39 16.79 -1.10
C HIS A 305 12.18 16.16 -2.26
N ALA A 306 11.81 16.48 -3.50
CA ALA A 306 12.39 15.94 -4.74
C ALA A 306 13.93 16.00 -4.85
N GLY A 307 14.59 16.94 -4.13
CA GLY A 307 16.04 17.16 -4.21
C GLY A 307 16.89 15.94 -3.84
N LYS A 308 16.38 15.07 -2.98
CA LYS A 308 17.07 13.86 -2.48
C LYS A 308 16.60 12.56 -3.13
N MET A 309 15.64 12.65 -4.03
CA MET A 309 15.10 11.50 -4.76
C MET A 309 16.06 11.05 -5.88
N PRO A 310 16.13 9.73 -6.20
CA PRO A 310 16.88 9.22 -7.34
C PRO A 310 16.50 9.95 -8.65
N GLN A 311 17.50 10.32 -9.45
CA GLN A 311 17.29 11.10 -10.68
C GLN A 311 16.37 10.39 -11.68
N ALA A 312 16.42 9.07 -11.75
CA ALA A 312 15.57 8.25 -12.63
C ALA A 312 14.07 8.46 -12.39
N LEU A 313 13.67 8.78 -11.14
CA LEU A 313 12.27 8.97 -10.76
C LEU A 313 11.75 10.40 -11.01
N ARG A 314 12.65 11.38 -11.18
CA ARG A 314 12.27 12.81 -11.32
C ARG A 314 11.38 13.07 -12.53
N LYS A 315 11.59 12.36 -13.63
CA LYS A 315 10.80 12.51 -14.86
C LYS A 315 9.36 12.02 -14.73
N LEU A 316 9.07 11.20 -13.70
CA LEU A 316 7.77 10.57 -13.46
C LEU A 316 6.95 11.33 -12.40
N THR A 317 7.50 12.41 -11.84
CA THR A 317 6.92 13.11 -10.71
C THR A 317 6.82 14.63 -10.94
N VAL A 318 5.89 15.24 -10.21
CA VAL A 318 5.75 16.70 -10.05
C VAL A 318 5.70 17.06 -8.58
N PRO A 319 6.04 18.29 -8.18
CA PRO A 319 5.90 18.71 -6.79
C PRO A 319 4.49 18.45 -6.26
N TRP A 320 4.38 18.16 -4.96
CA TRP A 320 3.10 17.99 -4.30
C TRP A 320 2.29 19.28 -4.39
N PRO A 321 1.00 19.25 -4.82
CA PRO A 321 0.18 20.45 -4.87
C PRO A 321 0.06 21.13 -3.50
N GLY A 322 0.37 22.43 -3.42
CA GLY A 322 0.27 23.22 -2.19
C GLY A 322 1.47 23.10 -1.23
N GLN A 323 2.60 22.56 -1.67
CA GLN A 323 3.89 22.58 -0.95
C GLN A 323 4.87 23.47 -1.66
#